data_54b89717e0873181f8f9d31484907234
#
_entry.id   54b89717e0873181f8f9d31484907234
#
_cell.length_a   1.000
_cell.length_b   1.000
_cell.length_c   1.000
_cell.angle_alpha   90.00
_cell.angle_beta   90.00
_cell.angle_gamma   90.00
#
_symmetry.space_group_name_H-M   'P 1'
#
loop_
_entity.id
_entity.type
_entity.pdbx_description
1 polymer ?
#
loop_
_entity_poly.entity_id
_entity_poly.type
_entity_poly.pdbx_seq_one_letter_code
_entity_poly.pdbx_strand_id
1 'polypeptide(L)'
;VFVWVGTIIASLYFQSWLPLLFIVLPNFYGKTLVTIFGATQHAGLKEDVKDHRHSTRSVLLNPVFSFLYWQMEYHIEHHMFPTVPSYNLPKLHEMIKDQMPPIRKGLYGAYKEIIPALIKQSKDPHYKIPLAIPA
;
A
#
# COMPACT_ATOMS: atom_id res chain seq x y z
N VAL A 1 -10.37 1.02 -23.12
CA VAL A 1 -11.67 0.69 -23.77
C VAL A 1 -11.52 -0.55 -24.63
N PHE A 2 -10.61 -0.62 -25.62
CA PHE A 2 -10.50 -1.74 -26.57
C PHE A 2 -10.32 -3.11 -25.93
N VAL A 3 -9.50 -3.22 -24.87
CA VAL A 3 -9.31 -4.49 -24.14
C VAL A 3 -10.63 -4.99 -23.54
N TRP A 4 -11.42 -4.11 -22.95
CA TRP A 4 -12.68 -4.48 -22.31
C TRP A 4 -13.73 -4.95 -23.32
N VAL A 5 -13.86 -4.20 -24.44
CA VAL A 5 -14.75 -4.58 -25.53
C VAL A 5 -14.32 -5.92 -26.14
N GLY A 6 -13.02 -6.08 -26.42
CA GLY A 6 -12.47 -7.34 -26.92
C GLY A 6 -12.71 -8.52 -25.97
N THR A 7 -12.59 -8.30 -24.67
CA THR A 7 -12.86 -9.33 -23.66
C THR A 7 -14.33 -9.73 -23.62
N ILE A 8 -15.26 -8.78 -23.76
CA ILE A 8 -16.70 -9.07 -23.84
C ILE A 8 -16.99 -9.88 -25.10
N ILE A 9 -16.46 -9.44 -26.25
CA ILE A 9 -16.62 -10.17 -27.52
C ILE A 9 -16.07 -11.59 -27.42
N ALA A 10 -14.87 -11.77 -26.85
CA ALA A 10 -14.30 -13.09 -26.64
C ALA A 10 -15.15 -13.97 -25.72
N SER A 11 -15.70 -13.40 -24.64
CA SER A 11 -16.60 -14.14 -23.74
C SER A 11 -17.87 -14.62 -24.45
N LEU A 12 -18.44 -13.78 -25.31
CA LEU A 12 -19.61 -14.12 -26.09
C LEU A 12 -19.29 -15.17 -27.18
N TYR A 13 -18.17 -14.98 -27.88
CA TYR A 13 -17.72 -15.89 -28.94
C TYR A 13 -17.42 -17.30 -28.41
N PHE A 14 -16.66 -17.38 -27.28
CA PHE A 14 -16.32 -18.67 -26.67
C PHE A 14 -17.41 -19.22 -25.75
N GLN A 15 -18.53 -18.52 -25.59
CA GLN A 15 -19.59 -18.91 -24.64
C GLN A 15 -19.06 -19.19 -23.24
N SER A 16 -18.07 -18.39 -22.79
CA SER A 16 -17.32 -18.62 -21.58
C SER A 16 -17.12 -17.34 -20.77
N TRP A 17 -17.30 -17.44 -19.43
CA TRP A 17 -17.00 -16.34 -18.49
C TRP A 17 -15.51 -16.16 -18.19
N LEU A 18 -14.66 -17.10 -18.60
CA LEU A 18 -13.23 -17.08 -18.29
C LEU A 18 -12.51 -15.80 -18.73
N PRO A 19 -12.73 -15.24 -19.94
CA PRO A 19 -12.10 -13.97 -20.31
C PRO A 19 -12.48 -12.83 -19.38
N LEU A 20 -13.75 -12.72 -19.00
CA LEU A 20 -14.21 -11.72 -18.03
C LEU A 20 -13.59 -11.96 -16.65
N LEU A 21 -13.58 -13.21 -16.19
CA LEU A 21 -13.04 -13.59 -14.89
C LEU A 21 -11.55 -13.26 -14.76
N PHE A 22 -10.75 -13.54 -15.79
CA PHE A 22 -9.30 -13.39 -15.71
C PHE A 22 -8.76 -12.05 -16.20
N ILE A 23 -9.51 -11.29 -16.99
CA ILE A 23 -9.06 -10.01 -17.54
C ILE A 23 -9.78 -8.84 -16.88
N VAL A 24 -11.10 -8.89 -16.73
CA VAL A 24 -11.90 -7.77 -16.22
C VAL A 24 -11.92 -7.75 -14.70
N LEU A 25 -12.29 -8.84 -14.04
CA LEU A 25 -12.44 -8.90 -12.58
C LEU A 25 -11.16 -8.54 -11.81
N PRO A 26 -9.93 -8.97 -12.21
CA PRO A 26 -8.71 -8.58 -11.49
C PRO A 26 -8.51 -7.07 -11.41
N ASN A 27 -8.98 -6.30 -12.40
CA ASN A 27 -8.92 -4.85 -12.36
C ASN A 27 -9.81 -4.23 -11.27
N PHE A 28 -10.87 -4.90 -10.86
CA PHE A 28 -11.72 -4.43 -9.77
C PHE A 28 -11.15 -4.83 -8.41
N TYR A 29 -11.03 -6.13 -8.13
CA TYR A 29 -10.60 -6.57 -6.80
C TYR A 29 -9.11 -6.25 -6.53
N GLY A 30 -8.23 -6.40 -7.52
CA GLY A 30 -6.81 -6.10 -7.37
C GLY A 30 -6.56 -4.62 -7.14
N LYS A 31 -7.10 -3.74 -7.96
CA LYS A 31 -6.96 -2.29 -7.78
C LYS A 31 -7.56 -1.80 -6.45
N THR A 32 -8.70 -2.34 -6.06
CA THR A 32 -9.33 -1.96 -4.79
C THR A 32 -8.42 -2.29 -3.61
N LEU A 33 -7.86 -3.51 -3.56
CA LEU A 33 -6.93 -3.90 -2.49
C LEU A 33 -5.65 -3.07 -2.52
N VAL A 34 -5.04 -2.90 -3.70
CA VAL A 34 -3.83 -2.06 -3.86
C VAL A 34 -4.09 -0.62 -3.43
N THR A 35 -5.25 -0.05 -3.76
CA THR A 35 -5.59 1.31 -3.35
C THR A 35 -5.76 1.42 -1.84
N ILE A 36 -6.48 0.47 -1.22
CA ILE A 36 -6.70 0.45 0.23
C ILE A 36 -5.37 0.30 0.98
N PHE A 37 -4.52 -0.63 0.59
CA PHE A 37 -3.24 -0.85 1.25
C PHE A 37 -2.22 0.25 0.89
N GLY A 38 -2.09 0.61 -0.38
CA GLY A 38 -1.15 1.62 -0.85
C GLY A 38 -1.41 3.01 -0.27
N ALA A 39 -2.68 3.40 -0.08
CA ALA A 39 -3.00 4.66 0.57
C ALA A 39 -2.46 4.72 2.02
N THR A 40 -2.37 3.58 2.72
CA THR A 40 -1.80 3.58 4.06
C THR A 40 -0.31 3.89 4.09
N GLN A 41 0.39 3.70 3.00
CA GLN A 41 1.84 3.79 2.93
C GLN A 41 2.35 5.22 2.77
N HIS A 42 1.65 6.07 2.03
CA HIS A 42 2.13 7.41 1.67
C HIS A 42 1.19 8.55 2.08
N ALA A 43 -0.12 8.26 2.25
CA ALA A 43 -1.09 9.31 2.47
C ALA A 43 -0.80 10.16 3.72
N GLY A 44 -0.82 11.48 3.53
CA GLY A 44 -0.62 12.45 4.59
C GLY A 44 0.84 12.70 5.00
N LEU A 45 1.82 12.02 4.40
CA LEU A 45 3.24 12.14 4.72
C LEU A 45 3.96 13.16 3.82
N LYS A 46 5.24 13.40 4.10
CA LYS A 46 6.09 14.26 3.27
C LYS A 46 6.34 13.60 1.91
N GLU A 47 6.58 14.40 0.90
CA GLU A 47 6.96 14.00 -0.45
C GLU A 47 8.37 14.52 -0.76
N ASP A 48 9.05 13.93 -1.72
CA ASP A 48 10.35 14.36 -2.25
C ASP A 48 11.43 14.53 -1.16
N VAL A 49 11.48 13.63 -0.19
CA VAL A 49 12.49 13.62 0.86
C VAL A 49 13.44 12.44 0.69
N LYS A 50 14.73 12.66 1.00
CA LYS A 50 15.77 11.61 0.87
C LYS A 50 15.60 10.48 1.89
N ASP A 51 15.12 10.80 3.08
CA ASP A 51 14.90 9.82 4.14
C ASP A 51 13.46 9.28 4.04
N HIS A 52 13.34 8.08 3.53
CA HIS A 52 12.05 7.41 3.32
C HIS A 52 11.24 7.19 4.60
N ARG A 53 11.86 7.25 5.78
CA ARG A 53 11.14 7.19 7.05
C ARG A 53 10.17 8.36 7.26
N HIS A 54 10.38 9.47 6.52
CA HIS A 54 9.48 10.64 6.53
C HIS A 54 8.37 10.59 5.47
N SER A 55 8.56 9.82 4.39
CA SER A 55 7.67 9.78 3.22
C SER A 55 6.85 8.51 3.11
N THR A 56 7.16 7.51 3.93
CA THR A 56 6.49 6.21 3.90
C THR A 56 6.09 5.75 5.29
N ARG A 57 5.15 4.81 5.34
CA ARG A 57 4.64 4.22 6.58
C ARG A 57 4.58 2.71 6.44
N SER A 58 5.07 2.00 7.46
CA SER A 58 4.84 0.56 7.60
C SER A 58 3.62 0.30 8.48
N VAL A 59 2.80 -0.68 8.08
CA VAL A 59 1.51 -1.01 8.72
C VAL A 59 1.44 -2.50 8.94
N LEU A 60 1.40 -2.96 10.18
CA LEU A 60 1.32 -4.38 10.49
C LEU A 60 -0.06 -4.93 10.08
N LEU A 61 -0.09 -5.82 9.11
CA LEU A 61 -1.29 -6.51 8.65
C LEU A 61 -1.43 -7.89 9.32
N ASN A 62 -2.63 -8.47 9.22
CA ASN A 62 -2.80 -9.87 9.60
C ASN A 62 -2.13 -10.80 8.56
N PRO A 63 -1.82 -12.05 8.90
CA PRO A 63 -1.07 -12.95 8.01
C PRO A 63 -1.70 -13.16 6.64
N VAL A 64 -3.02 -13.15 6.54
CA VAL A 64 -3.74 -13.34 5.26
C VAL A 64 -3.52 -12.12 4.35
N PHE A 65 -3.72 -10.92 4.87
CA PHE A 65 -3.49 -9.69 4.09
C PHE A 65 -2.01 -9.44 3.82
N SER A 66 -1.13 -9.77 4.75
CA SER A 66 0.32 -9.75 4.56
C SER A 66 0.73 -10.63 3.38
N PHE A 67 0.25 -11.87 3.33
CA PHE A 67 0.49 -12.80 2.22
C PHE A 67 -0.08 -12.25 0.89
N LEU A 68 -1.33 -11.80 0.86
CA LEU A 68 -1.98 -11.26 -0.34
C LEU A 68 -1.32 -9.98 -0.84
N TYR A 69 -0.70 -9.22 0.05
CA TYR A 69 0.00 -7.98 -0.27
C TYR A 69 1.51 -8.15 -0.42
N TRP A 70 2.00 -9.40 -0.48
CA TRP A 70 3.42 -9.74 -0.66
C TRP A 70 4.32 -9.10 0.40
N GLN A 71 3.83 -8.98 1.64
CA GLN A 71 4.54 -8.34 2.77
C GLN A 71 4.97 -6.89 2.49
N MET A 72 4.33 -6.23 1.52
CA MET A 72 4.59 -4.84 1.17
C MET A 72 4.06 -3.84 2.21
N GLU A 73 3.46 -4.32 3.28
CA GLU A 73 3.16 -3.54 4.49
C GLU A 73 4.40 -3.02 5.22
N TYR A 74 5.56 -3.66 5.01
CA TYR A 74 6.87 -3.19 5.48
C TYR A 74 7.47 -2.21 4.47
N HIS A 75 6.76 -1.11 4.21
CA HIS A 75 7.02 -0.26 3.06
C HIS A 75 8.22 0.68 3.23
N ILE A 76 8.51 1.10 4.46
CA ILE A 76 9.71 1.87 4.77
C ILE A 76 10.94 1.02 4.45
N GLU A 77 10.96 -0.21 4.92
CA GLU A 77 12.02 -1.18 4.71
C GLU A 77 12.24 -1.46 3.23
N HIS A 78 11.14 -1.60 2.48
CA HIS A 78 11.19 -1.78 1.04
C HIS A 78 11.82 -0.58 0.32
N HIS A 79 11.47 0.65 0.70
CA HIS A 79 12.07 1.85 0.10
C HIS A 79 13.53 2.05 0.47
N MET A 80 13.93 1.71 1.70
CA MET A 80 15.31 1.81 2.14
C MET A 80 16.21 0.72 1.56
N PHE A 81 15.66 -0.48 1.34
CA PHE A 81 16.40 -1.66 0.88
C PHE A 81 15.66 -2.37 -0.26
N PRO A 82 15.53 -1.74 -1.44
CA PRO A 82 14.67 -2.23 -2.52
C PRO A 82 15.13 -3.57 -3.13
N THR A 83 16.37 -3.97 -2.89
CA THR A 83 16.93 -5.26 -3.34
C THR A 83 16.57 -6.44 -2.44
N VAL A 84 16.02 -6.17 -1.26
CA VAL A 84 15.60 -7.23 -0.33
C VAL A 84 14.28 -7.83 -0.81
N PRO A 85 14.20 -9.14 -1.04
CA PRO A 85 12.96 -9.80 -1.44
C PRO A 85 11.85 -9.61 -0.40
N SER A 86 10.61 -9.47 -0.87
CA SER A 86 9.45 -9.16 -0.01
C SER A 86 9.29 -10.13 1.18
N TYR A 87 9.55 -11.42 0.97
CA TYR A 87 9.46 -12.44 2.04
C TYR A 87 10.52 -12.28 3.15
N ASN A 88 11.55 -11.45 2.94
CA ASN A 88 12.56 -11.13 3.95
C ASN A 88 12.31 -9.78 4.64
N LEU A 89 11.33 -8.98 4.20
CA LEU A 89 11.03 -7.68 4.80
C LEU A 89 10.64 -7.76 6.30
N PRO A 90 9.88 -8.77 6.76
CA PRO A 90 9.61 -8.92 8.19
C PRO A 90 10.88 -9.13 9.02
N LYS A 91 11.81 -9.93 8.50
CA LYS A 91 13.10 -10.18 9.16
C LYS A 91 13.98 -8.93 9.17
N LEU A 92 14.00 -8.19 8.06
CA LEU A 92 14.69 -6.90 7.98
C LEU A 92 14.12 -5.91 9.01
N HIS A 93 12.78 -5.81 9.08
CA HIS A 93 12.10 -4.96 10.07
C HIS A 93 12.57 -5.24 11.50
N GLU A 94 12.59 -6.50 11.91
CA GLU A 94 13.05 -6.88 13.26
C GLU A 94 14.51 -6.45 13.54
N MET A 95 15.35 -6.41 12.51
CA MET A 95 16.76 -5.99 12.66
C MET A 95 16.93 -4.47 12.80
N ILE A 96 16.03 -3.67 12.24
CA ILE A 96 16.17 -2.21 12.17
C ILE A 96 15.02 -1.46 12.85
N LYS A 97 14.08 -2.13 13.49
CA LYS A 97 12.86 -1.55 14.09
C LYS A 97 13.14 -0.39 15.06
N ASP A 98 14.27 -0.46 15.75
CA ASP A 98 14.66 0.58 16.72
C ASP A 98 15.02 1.93 16.05
N GLN A 99 15.27 1.91 14.74
CA GLN A 99 15.56 3.07 13.91
C GLN A 99 14.32 3.54 13.12
N MET A 100 13.19 2.82 13.22
CA MET A 100 12.00 3.07 12.43
C MET A 100 10.94 3.84 13.20
N PRO A 101 10.11 4.64 12.52
CA PRO A 101 8.89 5.18 13.13
C PRO A 101 8.00 4.05 13.64
N PRO A 102 7.22 4.29 14.71
CA PRO A 102 6.33 3.27 15.24
C PRO A 102 5.37 2.71 14.17
N ILE A 103 5.39 1.38 14.00
CA ILE A 103 4.52 0.69 13.05
C ILE A 103 3.05 0.83 13.46
N ARG A 104 2.16 1.06 12.50
CA ARG A 104 0.73 1.14 12.76
C ARG A 104 0.10 -0.25 12.75
N LYS A 105 -0.76 -0.52 13.73
CA LYS A 105 -1.42 -1.83 13.86
C LYS A 105 -2.70 -1.86 13.03
N GLY A 106 -2.67 -2.62 11.93
CA GLY A 106 -3.78 -2.84 11.03
C GLY A 106 -4.22 -1.59 10.24
N LEU A 107 -5.11 -1.81 9.29
CA LEU A 107 -5.69 -0.74 8.47
C LEU A 107 -6.40 0.32 9.32
N TYR A 108 -7.12 -0.12 10.36
CA TYR A 108 -7.83 0.80 11.24
C TYR A 108 -6.88 1.80 11.91
N GLY A 109 -5.75 1.31 12.45
CA GLY A 109 -4.72 2.16 13.07
C GLY A 109 -4.12 3.16 12.09
N ALA A 110 -3.87 2.75 10.85
CA ALA A 110 -3.38 3.62 9.80
C ALA A 110 -4.44 4.67 9.39
N TYR A 111 -5.66 4.26 9.08
CA TYR A 111 -6.71 5.18 8.62
C TYR A 111 -7.21 6.14 9.70
N LYS A 112 -7.15 5.76 10.97
CA LYS A 112 -7.43 6.67 12.10
C LYS A 112 -6.49 7.89 12.11
N GLU A 113 -5.27 7.74 11.63
CA GLU A 113 -4.31 8.83 11.48
C GLU A 113 -4.47 9.56 10.13
N ILE A 114 -4.69 8.81 9.06
CA ILE A 114 -4.74 9.32 7.69
C ILE A 114 -5.97 10.20 7.45
N ILE A 115 -7.16 9.76 7.82
CA ILE A 115 -8.40 10.48 7.51
C ILE A 115 -8.42 11.91 8.09
N PRO A 116 -8.10 12.13 9.37
CA PRO A 116 -8.00 13.49 9.90
C PRO A 116 -6.93 14.34 9.23
N ALA A 117 -5.80 13.70 8.83
CA ALA A 117 -4.73 14.40 8.13
C ALA A 117 -5.16 14.86 6.74
N LEU A 118 -5.85 14.02 5.97
CA LEU A 118 -6.37 14.39 4.65
C LEU A 118 -7.42 15.51 4.75
N ILE A 119 -8.27 15.50 5.79
CA ILE A 119 -9.20 16.59 6.07
C ILE A 119 -8.45 17.90 6.38
N LYS A 120 -7.33 17.83 7.10
CA LYS A 120 -6.50 19.01 7.32
C LYS A 120 -5.82 19.46 6.04
N GLN A 121 -5.28 18.54 5.24
CA GLN A 121 -4.65 18.84 3.96
C GLN A 121 -5.61 19.47 2.94
N SER A 122 -6.92 19.17 3.00
CA SER A 122 -7.90 19.85 2.14
C SER A 122 -8.05 21.34 2.45
N LYS A 123 -7.67 21.77 3.66
CA LYS A 123 -7.70 23.18 4.11
C LYS A 123 -6.31 23.82 4.08
N ASP A 124 -5.27 23.05 4.33
CA ASP A 124 -3.87 23.45 4.31
C ASP A 124 -3.05 22.40 3.54
N PRO A 125 -2.78 22.60 2.25
CA PRO A 125 -2.02 21.67 1.41
C PRO A 125 -0.59 21.39 1.92
N HIS A 126 -0.03 22.26 2.75
CA HIS A 126 1.30 22.10 3.33
C HIS A 126 1.31 21.24 4.59
N TYR A 127 0.14 20.93 5.16
CA TYR A 127 0.07 20.07 6.33
C TYR A 127 0.60 18.66 5.99
N LYS A 128 1.49 18.15 6.82
CA LYS A 128 2.00 16.77 6.75
C LYS A 128 1.99 16.17 8.15
N ILE A 129 1.71 14.87 8.23
CA ILE A 129 1.73 14.14 9.50
C ILE A 129 3.15 14.14 10.07
N PRO A 130 3.37 14.61 11.29
CA PRO A 130 4.67 14.50 11.93
C PRO A 130 4.93 13.04 12.34
N LEU A 131 6.02 12.45 11.87
CA LEU A 131 6.46 11.13 12.29
C LEU A 131 7.55 11.27 13.37
N ALA A 132 7.39 10.55 14.48
CA ALA A 132 8.43 10.40 15.48
C ALA A 132 9.46 9.38 14.96
N ILE A 133 10.60 9.89 14.49
CA ILE A 133 11.72 9.05 14.03
C ILE A 133 12.75 9.01 15.14
N PRO A 134 13.19 7.83 15.56
CA PRO A 134 14.30 7.69 16.49
C PRO A 134 15.58 8.34 15.94
N ALA A 135 16.36 8.93 16.81
CA ALA A 135 17.64 9.59 16.45
C ALA A 135 18.70 8.57 16.02
#